data_5501774c9e35399d9c7caa9d64dceda1
#
_entry.id   5501774c9e35399d9c7caa9d64dceda1
#
_cell.length_a   1.000
_cell.length_b   1.000
_cell.length_c   1.000
_cell.angle_alpha   90.00
_cell.angle_beta   90.00
_cell.angle_gamma   90.00
#
_symmetry.space_group_name_H-M   'P 1'
#
loop_
_entity.id
_entity.type
_entity.pdbx_description
1 polymer ?
#
loop_
_entity_poly.entity_id
_entity_poly.type
_entity_poly.pdbx_seq_one_letter_code
_entity_poly.pdbx_strand_id
1 'polypeptide(L)'
;VSQIVDAGTTELQQLPPPEGKDAGAFRTFMRALMRSRTGFIGFLVFVGMVLVCLIGPLFTPDNLPTDTSLIYGPASLTHPFGYDSEGRDVFIQLIDGGRAVILVGFLAALLSTVIAVVFGALAAYLGGRVDAIIVAATDIVLTVPSIILLAVLAAFYRVGSAITLAIILGVLGWPGLLRAVRAQVFSLRQREYIEAARLLDLGTTRIVIREILPNMASFILMNFVIGMTNAIYAMAGLYLLGLAPMQGGNWGIMINFAWTRGAIFFDGSLGYILGPVLAICILQLSLVTMARSFEEILNPRLRHN
;
A
#
# COMPACT_ATOMS: atom_id res chain seq x y z
N VAL A 1 24.50 2.65 60.95
CA VAL A 1 24.59 3.60 59.80
C VAL A 1 25.41 3.00 58.65
N SER A 2 26.30 1.99 58.90
CA SER A 2 27.15 1.38 57.86
C SER A 2 26.47 0.28 57.04
N GLN A 3 25.30 -0.24 57.41
CA GLN A 3 24.58 -1.31 56.65
C GLN A 3 23.56 -0.82 55.62
N ILE A 4 23.28 0.50 55.56
CA ILE A 4 22.31 1.06 54.57
C ILE A 4 23.02 1.52 53.30
N VAL A 5 24.34 1.68 53.29
CA VAL A 5 25.10 2.16 52.14
C VAL A 5 25.46 1.02 51.16
N ASP A 6 25.53 -0.24 51.63
CA ASP A 6 25.92 -1.39 50.78
C ASP A 6 24.76 -1.99 49.95
N ALA A 7 23.49 -1.70 50.29
CA ALA A 7 22.33 -2.21 49.54
C ALA A 7 22.04 -1.41 48.25
N GLY A 8 22.50 -0.16 48.15
CA GLY A 8 22.25 0.72 47.02
C GLY A 8 23.19 0.54 45.82
N THR A 9 24.35 -0.08 46.03
CA THR A 9 25.37 -0.23 44.98
C THR A 9 25.27 -1.53 44.19
N THR A 10 24.55 -2.52 44.70
CA THR A 10 24.39 -3.82 44.04
C THR A 10 23.27 -3.89 43.01
N GLU A 11 22.28 -2.97 43.06
CA GLU A 11 21.17 -2.93 42.09
C GLU A 11 21.49 -2.16 40.79
N LEU A 12 22.51 -1.32 40.79
CA LEU A 12 22.89 -0.54 39.60
C LEU A 12 23.74 -1.34 38.57
N GLN A 13 24.11 -2.58 38.88
CA GLN A 13 25.03 -3.37 38.07
C GLN A 13 24.36 -4.42 37.17
N GLN A 14 23.02 -4.43 37.09
CA GLN A 14 22.27 -5.39 36.25
C GLN A 14 21.38 -4.76 35.19
N LEU A 15 21.71 -3.56 34.73
CA LEU A 15 21.13 -3.12 33.45
C LEU A 15 21.83 -3.89 32.34
N PRO A 16 21.08 -4.71 31.56
CA PRO A 16 21.67 -5.36 30.40
C PRO A 16 22.27 -4.29 29.48
N PRO A 17 23.44 -4.53 28.89
CA PRO A 17 24.05 -3.59 27.96
C PRO A 17 23.04 -3.24 26.88
N PRO A 18 23.00 -1.98 26.41
CA PRO A 18 22.10 -1.57 25.34
C PRO A 18 22.38 -2.48 24.14
N GLU A 19 21.38 -3.30 23.78
CA GLU A 19 21.46 -4.17 22.60
C GLU A 19 21.92 -3.33 21.42
N GLY A 20 23.03 -3.72 20.81
CA GLY A 20 23.66 -3.03 19.70
C GLY A 20 22.65 -2.69 18.61
N LYS A 21 22.57 -1.42 18.28
CA LYS A 21 21.63 -0.78 17.35
C LYS A 21 21.70 -1.28 15.89
N ASP A 22 22.54 -2.26 15.54
CA ASP A 22 22.87 -2.59 14.16
C ASP A 22 22.61 -4.04 13.70
N ALA A 23 22.02 -4.89 14.52
CA ALA A 23 21.57 -6.19 14.03
C ALA A 23 20.20 -6.06 13.34
N GLY A 24 20.21 -5.33 12.22
CA GLY A 24 19.21 -5.39 11.17
C GLY A 24 17.76 -5.18 11.61
N ALA A 25 17.30 -3.94 11.55
CA ALA A 25 15.86 -3.63 11.56
C ALA A 25 15.08 -4.62 10.65
N PHE A 26 15.66 -5.00 9.51
CA PHE A 26 15.15 -6.02 8.62
C PHE A 26 15.09 -7.42 9.27
N ARG A 27 16.10 -7.85 10.03
CA ARG A 27 16.09 -9.16 10.70
C ARG A 27 15.06 -9.22 11.83
N THR A 28 14.92 -8.13 12.57
CA THR A 28 13.90 -7.99 13.62
C THR A 28 12.50 -7.95 13.00
N PHE A 29 12.31 -7.23 11.91
CA PHE A 29 11.09 -7.17 11.12
C PHE A 29 10.72 -8.56 10.57
N MET A 30 11.65 -9.27 9.92
CA MET A 30 11.40 -10.59 9.35
C MET A 30 11.10 -11.64 10.45
N ARG A 31 11.81 -11.59 11.58
CA ARG A 31 11.54 -12.47 12.72
C ARG A 31 10.17 -12.20 13.33
N ALA A 32 9.77 -10.96 13.39
CA ALA A 32 8.46 -10.55 13.87
C ALA A 32 7.35 -11.01 12.91
N LEU A 33 7.54 -10.82 11.60
CA LEU A 33 6.61 -11.26 10.55
C LEU A 33 6.44 -12.80 10.56
N MET A 34 7.52 -13.56 10.73
CA MET A 34 7.46 -15.03 10.85
C MET A 34 6.73 -15.53 12.11
N ARG A 35 6.55 -14.69 13.11
CA ARG A 35 5.79 -15.03 14.32
C ARG A 35 4.27 -15.03 14.08
N SER A 36 3.78 -14.23 13.15
CA SER A 36 2.38 -14.21 12.71
C SER A 36 2.23 -15.09 11.46
N ARG A 37 1.64 -16.29 11.62
CA ARG A 37 1.44 -17.24 10.49
C ARG A 37 0.67 -16.61 9.33
N THR A 38 -0.40 -15.88 9.64
CA THR A 38 -1.26 -15.24 8.63
C THR A 38 -0.52 -14.14 7.88
N GLY A 39 0.24 -13.29 8.57
CA GLY A 39 1.02 -12.25 7.93
C GLY A 39 2.20 -12.76 7.13
N PHE A 40 2.84 -13.82 7.58
CA PHE A 40 3.92 -14.46 6.84
C PHE A 40 3.40 -15.08 5.53
N ILE A 41 2.25 -15.78 5.57
CA ILE A 41 1.60 -16.30 4.37
C ILE A 41 1.21 -15.15 3.43
N GLY A 42 0.59 -14.08 3.94
CA GLY A 42 0.27 -12.88 3.15
C GLY A 42 1.50 -12.27 2.48
N PHE A 43 2.60 -12.15 3.22
CA PHE A 43 3.86 -11.66 2.68
C PHE A 43 4.43 -12.56 1.59
N LEU A 44 4.42 -13.89 1.78
CA LEU A 44 4.89 -14.83 0.77
C LEU A 44 4.02 -14.77 -0.51
N VAL A 45 2.70 -14.69 -0.36
CA VAL A 45 1.77 -14.56 -1.50
C VAL A 45 2.03 -13.23 -2.22
N PHE A 46 2.18 -12.13 -1.49
CA PHE A 46 2.49 -10.82 -2.08
C PHE A 46 3.80 -10.84 -2.86
N VAL A 47 4.87 -11.33 -2.23
CA VAL A 47 6.19 -11.43 -2.88
C VAL A 47 6.14 -12.38 -4.08
N GLY A 48 5.45 -13.51 -3.96
CA GLY A 48 5.24 -14.45 -5.07
C GLY A 48 4.53 -13.78 -6.26
N MET A 49 3.44 -13.05 -6.01
CA MET A 49 2.73 -12.30 -7.06
C MET A 49 3.62 -11.22 -7.70
N VAL A 50 4.35 -10.45 -6.88
CA VAL A 50 5.29 -9.44 -7.38
C VAL A 50 6.36 -10.09 -8.27
N LEU A 51 6.94 -11.20 -7.83
CA LEU A 51 7.95 -11.92 -8.62
C LEU A 51 7.39 -12.45 -9.94
N VAL A 52 6.20 -13.07 -9.90
CA VAL A 52 5.52 -13.57 -11.12
C VAL A 52 5.23 -12.41 -12.09
N CYS A 53 4.72 -11.29 -11.61
CA CYS A 53 4.40 -10.14 -12.47
C CYS A 53 5.64 -9.37 -12.96
N LEU A 54 6.76 -9.39 -12.25
CA LEU A 54 7.99 -8.71 -12.68
C LEU A 54 8.86 -9.58 -13.58
N ILE A 55 8.96 -10.87 -13.27
CA ILE A 55 9.87 -11.81 -13.95
C ILE A 55 9.13 -12.54 -15.08
N GLY A 56 7.84 -12.84 -14.89
CA GLY A 56 7.01 -13.56 -15.86
C GLY A 56 7.03 -12.96 -17.28
N PRO A 57 6.90 -11.62 -17.45
CA PRO A 57 6.99 -10.97 -18.75
C PRO A 57 8.29 -11.22 -19.53
N LEU A 58 9.37 -11.65 -18.85
CA LEU A 58 10.62 -12.04 -19.52
C LEU A 58 10.52 -13.38 -20.24
N PHE A 59 9.51 -14.18 -19.90
CA PHE A 59 9.27 -15.52 -20.44
C PHE A 59 8.01 -15.58 -21.31
N THR A 60 7.24 -14.48 -21.38
CA THR A 60 6.05 -14.38 -22.22
C THR A 60 6.38 -13.62 -23.51
N PRO A 61 5.70 -13.93 -24.64
CA PRO A 61 5.91 -13.21 -25.90
C PRO A 61 5.39 -11.78 -25.78
N ASP A 62 6.15 -10.80 -26.31
CA ASP A 62 5.77 -9.38 -26.31
C ASP A 62 4.43 -9.13 -27.05
N ASN A 63 4.13 -9.92 -28.07
CA ASN A 63 2.89 -9.87 -28.81
C ASN A 63 2.12 -11.18 -28.62
N LEU A 64 1.03 -11.13 -27.89
CA LEU A 64 0.12 -12.28 -27.73
C LEU A 64 -0.52 -12.61 -29.08
N PRO A 65 -0.34 -13.82 -29.60
CA PRO A 65 -1.00 -14.22 -30.83
C PRO A 65 -2.52 -14.19 -30.63
N THR A 66 -3.22 -13.61 -31.59
CA THR A 66 -4.68 -13.59 -31.67
C THR A 66 -5.13 -14.76 -32.55
N ASP A 67 -5.98 -15.62 -32.01
CA ASP A 67 -6.59 -16.73 -32.77
C ASP A 67 -8.11 -16.67 -32.66
N THR A 68 -8.74 -16.22 -33.73
CA THR A 68 -10.21 -16.08 -33.77
C THR A 68 -10.98 -17.41 -33.62
N SER A 69 -10.32 -18.56 -33.84
CA SER A 69 -10.92 -19.86 -33.59
C SER A 69 -11.01 -20.20 -32.10
N LEU A 70 -10.25 -19.51 -31.27
CA LEU A 70 -10.15 -19.72 -29.80
C LEU A 70 -10.89 -18.66 -28.98
N ILE A 71 -11.68 -17.78 -29.60
CA ILE A 71 -12.45 -16.74 -28.89
C ILE A 71 -13.33 -17.43 -27.82
N TYR A 72 -13.14 -16.97 -26.56
CA TYR A 72 -13.77 -17.56 -25.38
C TYR A 72 -13.53 -19.07 -25.24
N GLY A 73 -12.41 -19.57 -25.75
CA GLY A 73 -12.01 -20.95 -25.60
C GLY A 73 -11.88 -21.36 -24.13
N PRO A 74 -12.30 -22.60 -23.77
CA PRO A 74 -12.33 -23.06 -22.39
C PRO A 74 -10.93 -23.22 -21.79
N ALA A 75 -10.87 -23.23 -20.47
CA ALA A 75 -9.65 -23.53 -19.73
C ALA A 75 -9.13 -24.95 -20.05
N SER A 76 -7.80 -25.07 -20.11
CA SER A 76 -7.09 -26.34 -20.34
C SER A 76 -5.84 -26.42 -19.43
N LEU A 77 -5.17 -27.57 -19.41
CA LEU A 77 -3.93 -27.72 -18.63
C LEU A 77 -2.81 -26.79 -19.09
N THR A 78 -2.78 -26.45 -20.36
CA THR A 78 -1.79 -25.52 -20.94
C THR A 78 -2.23 -24.06 -20.86
N HIS A 79 -3.52 -23.80 -20.79
CA HIS A 79 -4.14 -22.46 -20.70
C HIS A 79 -5.15 -22.43 -19.55
N PRO A 80 -4.68 -22.26 -18.28
CA PRO A 80 -5.50 -22.49 -17.08
C PRO A 80 -6.73 -21.59 -16.97
N PHE A 81 -6.71 -20.41 -17.59
CA PHE A 81 -7.82 -19.45 -17.59
C PHE A 81 -8.51 -19.33 -18.96
N GLY A 82 -8.13 -20.18 -19.95
CA GLY A 82 -8.70 -20.13 -21.29
C GLY A 82 -8.30 -18.89 -22.07
N TYR A 83 -9.19 -18.43 -22.95
CA TYR A 83 -8.91 -17.38 -23.90
C TYR A 83 -9.92 -16.22 -23.78
N ASP A 84 -9.47 -15.01 -24.15
CA ASP A 84 -10.27 -13.81 -24.13
C ASP A 84 -11.16 -13.64 -25.38
N SER A 85 -11.78 -12.47 -25.51
CA SER A 85 -12.61 -12.07 -26.64
C SER A 85 -11.87 -11.92 -27.97
N GLU A 86 -10.55 -12.02 -27.98
CA GLU A 86 -9.69 -11.95 -29.17
C GLU A 86 -8.90 -13.25 -29.38
N GLY A 87 -9.21 -14.30 -28.59
CA GLY A 87 -8.50 -15.57 -28.64
C GLY A 87 -7.09 -15.53 -28.08
N ARG A 88 -6.79 -14.59 -27.20
CA ARG A 88 -5.48 -14.46 -26.52
C ARG A 88 -5.51 -15.19 -25.18
N ASP A 89 -4.40 -15.77 -24.78
CA ASP A 89 -4.24 -16.46 -23.50
C ASP A 89 -4.45 -15.51 -22.32
N VAL A 90 -5.42 -15.82 -21.46
CA VAL A 90 -5.77 -15.03 -20.29
C VAL A 90 -4.68 -15.10 -19.19
N PHE A 91 -4.03 -16.26 -19.03
CA PHE A 91 -2.99 -16.42 -18.01
C PHE A 91 -1.78 -15.54 -18.28
N ILE A 92 -1.34 -15.45 -19.54
CA ILE A 92 -0.25 -14.56 -19.95
C ILE A 92 -0.65 -13.09 -19.71
N GLN A 93 -1.88 -12.72 -20.09
CA GLN A 93 -2.37 -11.35 -19.85
C GLN A 93 -2.43 -11.01 -18.35
N LEU A 94 -2.73 -11.99 -17.48
CA LEU A 94 -2.72 -11.78 -16.01
C LEU A 94 -1.31 -11.49 -15.49
N ILE A 95 -0.31 -12.19 -16.01
CA ILE A 95 1.10 -11.97 -15.64
C ILE A 95 1.54 -10.57 -16.07
N ASP A 96 1.33 -10.21 -17.33
CA ASP A 96 1.76 -8.94 -17.90
C ASP A 96 1.01 -7.75 -17.26
N GLY A 97 -0.30 -7.91 -17.10
CA GLY A 97 -1.16 -6.86 -16.53
C GLY A 97 -0.88 -6.55 -15.05
N GLY A 98 -0.40 -7.54 -14.31
CA GLY A 98 -0.12 -7.39 -12.88
C GLY A 98 1.00 -6.41 -12.58
N ARG A 99 2.00 -6.30 -13.47
CA ARG A 99 3.11 -5.35 -13.33
C ARG A 99 2.60 -3.91 -13.24
N ALA A 100 1.68 -3.51 -14.11
CA ALA A 100 1.09 -2.17 -14.09
C ALA A 100 0.27 -1.93 -12.81
N VAL A 101 -0.50 -2.93 -12.37
CA VAL A 101 -1.33 -2.83 -11.14
C VAL A 101 -0.46 -2.60 -9.90
N ILE A 102 0.58 -3.42 -9.74
CA ILE A 102 1.49 -3.34 -8.59
C ILE A 102 2.27 -2.02 -8.60
N LEU A 103 2.81 -1.62 -9.75
CA LEU A 103 3.56 -0.38 -9.90
C LEU A 103 2.72 0.86 -9.57
N VAL A 104 1.51 0.95 -10.15
CA VAL A 104 0.60 2.08 -9.89
C VAL A 104 0.19 2.12 -8.44
N GLY A 105 -0.20 0.98 -7.85
CA GLY A 105 -0.59 0.91 -6.45
C GLY A 105 0.55 1.34 -5.51
N PHE A 106 1.76 0.86 -5.76
CA PHE A 106 2.95 1.21 -4.96
C PHE A 106 3.30 2.70 -5.07
N LEU A 107 3.42 3.23 -6.28
CA LEU A 107 3.81 4.63 -6.50
C LEU A 107 2.75 5.61 -5.99
N ALA A 108 1.47 5.30 -6.18
CA ALA A 108 0.39 6.12 -5.66
C ALA A 108 0.38 6.15 -4.13
N ALA A 109 0.52 4.98 -3.49
CA ALA A 109 0.62 4.89 -2.03
C ALA A 109 1.86 5.60 -1.49
N LEU A 110 3.01 5.47 -2.15
CA LEU A 110 4.24 6.15 -1.76
C LEU A 110 4.06 7.67 -1.78
N LEU A 111 3.58 8.21 -2.90
CA LEU A 111 3.34 9.65 -3.05
C LEU A 111 2.34 10.17 -2.02
N SER A 112 1.20 9.49 -1.88
CA SER A 112 0.16 9.82 -0.90
C SER A 112 0.70 9.80 0.54
N THR A 113 1.48 8.77 0.89
CA THR A 113 2.07 8.64 2.23
C THR A 113 3.08 9.74 2.50
N VAL A 114 3.96 10.07 1.55
CA VAL A 114 4.94 11.15 1.70
C VAL A 114 4.22 12.49 1.93
N ILE A 115 3.23 12.82 1.11
CA ILE A 115 2.43 14.05 1.27
C ILE A 115 1.78 14.08 2.65
N ALA A 116 1.09 13.00 3.04
CA ALA A 116 0.35 12.93 4.29
C ALA A 116 1.28 13.03 5.51
N VAL A 117 2.44 12.35 5.48
CA VAL A 117 3.41 12.38 6.60
C VAL A 117 4.04 13.76 6.74
N VAL A 118 4.49 14.37 5.64
CA VAL A 118 5.12 15.69 5.68
C VAL A 118 4.13 16.75 6.17
N PHE A 119 2.99 16.88 5.52
CA PHE A 119 2.03 17.94 5.88
C PHE A 119 1.26 17.63 7.17
N GLY A 120 0.97 16.36 7.48
CA GLY A 120 0.34 15.96 8.74
C GLY A 120 1.25 16.20 9.95
N ALA A 121 2.55 15.89 9.83
CA ALA A 121 3.51 16.15 10.87
C ALA A 121 3.74 17.67 11.07
N LEU A 122 3.85 18.44 10.00
CA LEU A 122 3.98 19.90 10.06
C LEU A 122 2.74 20.54 10.72
N ALA A 123 1.53 20.16 10.31
CA ALA A 123 0.29 20.66 10.89
C ALA A 123 0.23 20.41 12.40
N ALA A 124 0.46 19.15 12.81
CA ALA A 124 0.36 18.77 14.21
C ALA A 124 1.47 19.39 15.09
N TYR A 125 2.70 19.49 14.57
CA TYR A 125 3.82 19.96 15.36
C TYR A 125 3.85 21.48 15.49
N LEU A 126 3.68 22.24 14.40
CA LEU A 126 3.67 23.70 14.39
C LEU A 126 2.38 24.26 14.98
N GLY A 127 1.23 23.64 14.69
CA GLY A 127 -0.07 24.11 15.19
C GLY A 127 -0.49 25.48 14.61
N GLY A 128 -1.42 26.14 15.32
CA GLY A 128 -1.84 27.51 15.01
C GLY A 128 -2.36 27.69 13.58
N ARG A 129 -1.91 28.74 12.88
CA ARG A 129 -2.32 29.07 11.52
C ARG A 129 -1.91 28.03 10.49
N VAL A 130 -0.75 27.39 10.65
CA VAL A 130 -0.26 26.35 9.74
C VAL A 130 -1.20 25.14 9.77
N ASP A 131 -1.54 24.69 10.96
CA ASP A 131 -2.51 23.61 11.16
C ASP A 131 -3.87 23.96 10.54
N ALA A 132 -4.41 25.14 10.83
CA ALA A 132 -5.69 25.58 10.30
C ALA A 132 -5.73 25.60 8.77
N ILE A 133 -4.66 26.06 8.10
CA ILE A 133 -4.58 26.10 6.63
C ILE A 133 -4.53 24.70 6.03
N ILE A 134 -3.66 23.82 6.59
CA ILE A 134 -3.50 22.45 6.09
C ILE A 134 -4.79 21.65 6.28
N VAL A 135 -5.44 21.78 7.43
CA VAL A 135 -6.72 21.12 7.71
C VAL A 135 -7.82 21.64 6.79
N ALA A 136 -7.93 22.96 6.61
CA ALA A 136 -8.92 23.54 5.71
C ALA A 136 -8.72 23.06 4.25
N ALA A 137 -7.48 23.00 3.76
CA ALA A 137 -7.18 22.45 2.43
C ALA A 137 -7.54 20.96 2.34
N THR A 138 -7.28 20.19 3.40
CA THR A 138 -7.66 18.77 3.48
C THR A 138 -9.18 18.61 3.41
N ASP A 139 -9.91 19.45 4.14
CA ASP A 139 -11.36 19.40 4.21
C ASP A 139 -12.00 19.74 2.86
N ILE A 140 -11.47 20.73 2.15
CA ILE A 140 -11.91 21.07 0.78
C ILE A 140 -11.78 19.87 -0.15
N VAL A 141 -10.64 19.17 -0.14
CA VAL A 141 -10.44 18.00 -0.99
C VAL A 141 -11.40 16.87 -0.63
N LEU A 142 -11.67 16.66 0.66
CA LEU A 142 -12.59 15.61 1.14
C LEU A 142 -14.08 15.92 0.91
N THR A 143 -14.48 17.16 0.59
CA THR A 143 -15.87 17.46 0.25
C THR A 143 -16.28 16.92 -1.11
N VAL A 144 -15.31 16.73 -2.01
CA VAL A 144 -15.58 16.21 -3.36
C VAL A 144 -15.47 14.68 -3.32
N PRO A 145 -16.49 13.93 -3.80
CA PRO A 145 -16.37 12.47 -3.90
C PRO A 145 -15.16 12.09 -4.76
N SER A 146 -14.24 11.30 -4.18
CA SER A 146 -12.94 10.99 -4.78
C SER A 146 -13.03 10.36 -6.18
N ILE A 147 -14.05 9.52 -6.41
CA ILE A 147 -14.23 8.87 -7.72
C ILE A 147 -14.63 9.87 -8.82
N ILE A 148 -15.43 10.90 -8.49
CA ILE A 148 -15.82 11.94 -9.44
C ILE A 148 -14.59 12.79 -9.77
N LEU A 149 -13.83 13.21 -8.76
CA LEU A 149 -12.63 14.00 -8.96
C LEU A 149 -11.59 13.22 -9.79
N LEU A 150 -11.44 11.94 -9.50
CA LEU A 150 -10.55 11.04 -10.24
C LEU A 150 -10.99 10.91 -11.72
N ALA A 151 -12.27 10.72 -11.97
CA ALA A 151 -12.83 10.61 -13.32
C ALA A 151 -12.60 11.90 -14.14
N VAL A 152 -12.86 13.05 -13.53
CA VAL A 152 -12.62 14.37 -14.16
C VAL A 152 -11.14 14.55 -14.48
N LEU A 153 -10.24 14.29 -13.54
CA LEU A 153 -8.80 14.43 -13.77
C LEU A 153 -8.29 13.45 -14.84
N ALA A 154 -8.78 12.20 -14.84
CA ALA A 154 -8.43 11.22 -15.85
C ALA A 154 -8.85 11.65 -17.26
N ALA A 155 -10.03 12.28 -17.40
CA ALA A 155 -10.51 12.80 -18.67
C ALA A 155 -9.69 14.02 -19.15
N PHE A 156 -9.34 14.94 -18.25
CA PHE A 156 -8.59 16.16 -18.61
C PHE A 156 -7.13 15.88 -18.95
N TYR A 157 -6.45 15.06 -18.15
CA TYR A 157 -5.01 14.82 -18.30
C TYR A 157 -4.66 13.73 -19.31
N ARG A 158 -5.66 13.14 -20.01
CA ARG A 158 -5.45 12.05 -20.99
C ARG A 158 -4.44 11.06 -20.46
N VAL A 159 -4.80 10.34 -19.41
CA VAL A 159 -3.90 9.40 -18.70
C VAL A 159 -3.29 8.43 -19.72
N GLY A 160 -2.10 8.76 -20.26
CA GLY A 160 -1.43 7.97 -21.29
C GLY A 160 -0.44 6.94 -20.75
N SER A 161 -0.21 6.96 -19.41
CA SER A 161 0.77 6.06 -18.80
C SER A 161 0.38 5.65 -17.37
N ALA A 162 0.90 4.49 -16.93
CA ALA A 162 0.76 4.02 -15.57
C ALA A 162 1.32 5.03 -14.54
N ILE A 163 2.39 5.74 -14.88
CA ILE A 163 3.00 6.75 -13.99
C ILE A 163 2.07 7.94 -13.81
N THR A 164 1.45 8.45 -14.88
CA THR A 164 0.48 9.54 -14.78
C THR A 164 -0.70 9.16 -13.89
N LEU A 165 -1.21 7.93 -14.04
CA LEU A 165 -2.29 7.41 -13.18
C LEU A 165 -1.85 7.31 -11.72
N ALA A 166 -0.64 6.81 -11.47
CA ALA A 166 -0.09 6.73 -10.12
C ALA A 166 0.03 8.11 -9.45
N ILE A 167 0.46 9.14 -10.20
CA ILE A 167 0.55 10.52 -9.69
C ILE A 167 -0.83 11.05 -9.34
N ILE A 168 -1.82 10.89 -10.23
CA ILE A 168 -3.20 11.35 -9.98
C ILE A 168 -3.76 10.69 -8.73
N LEU A 169 -3.65 9.36 -8.62
CA LEU A 169 -4.12 8.61 -7.46
C LEU A 169 -3.38 9.02 -6.17
N GLY A 170 -2.08 9.21 -6.23
CA GLY A 170 -1.25 9.62 -5.09
C GLY A 170 -1.58 11.03 -4.61
N VAL A 171 -1.79 11.96 -5.55
CA VAL A 171 -2.17 13.35 -5.24
C VAL A 171 -3.60 13.44 -4.70
N LEU A 172 -4.46 12.47 -4.94
CA LEU A 172 -5.82 12.44 -4.40
C LEU A 172 -5.95 11.61 -3.11
N GLY A 173 -5.03 10.68 -2.87
CA GLY A 173 -5.14 9.71 -1.76
C GLY A 173 -4.70 10.21 -0.38
N TRP A 174 -3.99 11.34 -0.29
CA TRP A 174 -3.35 11.81 0.96
C TRP A 174 -4.29 12.34 2.06
N PRO A 175 -5.51 12.90 1.80
CA PRO A 175 -6.24 13.67 2.81
C PRO A 175 -6.65 12.85 4.04
N GLY A 176 -7.16 11.63 3.84
CA GLY A 176 -7.54 10.75 4.93
C GLY A 176 -6.34 10.35 5.80
N LEU A 177 -5.23 10.00 5.16
CA LEU A 177 -4.00 9.63 5.84
C LEU A 177 -3.38 10.83 6.57
N LEU A 178 -3.45 12.04 6.01
CA LEU A 178 -2.96 13.25 6.66
C LEU A 178 -3.65 13.48 8.01
N ARG A 179 -4.98 13.36 8.07
CA ARG A 179 -5.71 13.49 9.35
C ARG A 179 -5.27 12.44 10.37
N ALA A 180 -5.05 11.21 9.94
CA ALA A 180 -4.58 10.14 10.80
C ALA A 180 -3.15 10.38 11.32
N VAL A 181 -2.22 10.78 10.44
CA VAL A 181 -0.84 11.16 10.80
C VAL A 181 -0.84 12.35 11.76
N ARG A 182 -1.64 13.39 11.45
CA ARG A 182 -1.78 14.57 12.31
C ARG A 182 -2.22 14.19 13.72
N ALA A 183 -3.25 13.35 13.86
CA ALA A 183 -3.73 12.87 15.17
C ALA A 183 -2.65 12.09 15.93
N GLN A 184 -1.90 11.24 15.24
CA GLN A 184 -0.83 10.46 15.84
C GLN A 184 0.34 11.34 16.31
N VAL A 185 0.78 12.30 15.49
CA VAL A 185 1.83 13.25 15.86
C VAL A 185 1.38 14.14 17.02
N PHE A 186 0.12 14.58 17.04
CA PHE A 186 -0.43 15.36 18.13
C PHE A 186 -0.38 14.62 19.48
N SER A 187 -0.65 13.31 19.48
CA SER A 187 -0.51 12.45 20.65
C SER A 187 0.96 12.28 21.07
N LEU A 188 1.86 12.05 20.11
CA LEU A 188 3.27 11.83 20.41
C LEU A 188 3.99 13.09 20.93
N ARG A 189 3.63 14.26 20.43
CA ARG A 189 4.25 15.52 20.84
C ARG A 189 4.05 15.89 22.32
N GLN A 190 3.08 15.21 23.00
CA GLN A 190 2.77 15.40 24.43
C GLN A 190 3.53 14.41 25.33
N ARG A 191 4.41 13.59 24.78
CA ARG A 191 5.18 12.62 25.55
C ARG A 191 6.37 13.28 26.24
N GLU A 192 6.71 12.80 27.42
CA GLU A 192 7.78 13.33 28.29
C GLU A 192 9.15 13.43 27.57
N TYR A 193 9.49 12.45 26.73
CA TYR A 193 10.76 12.48 25.98
C TYR A 193 10.81 13.59 24.92
N ILE A 194 9.66 14.01 24.37
CA ILE A 194 9.58 15.16 23.46
C ILE A 194 9.69 16.46 24.24
N GLU A 195 9.13 16.51 25.43
CA GLU A 195 9.26 17.65 26.32
C GLU A 195 10.71 17.86 26.77
N ALA A 196 11.39 16.77 27.15
CA ALA A 196 12.82 16.78 27.43
C ALA A 196 13.66 17.24 26.22
N ALA A 197 13.33 16.78 25.00
CA ALA A 197 14.00 17.21 23.78
C ALA A 197 13.82 18.72 23.49
N ARG A 198 12.67 19.29 23.85
CA ARG A 198 12.42 20.75 23.77
C ARG A 198 13.23 21.54 24.80
N LEU A 199 13.31 21.02 26.04
CA LEU A 199 14.12 21.65 27.09
C LEU A 199 15.61 21.68 26.73
N LEU A 200 16.07 20.71 25.91
CA LEU A 200 17.45 20.70 25.37
C LEU A 200 17.59 21.56 24.11
N ASP A 201 16.59 22.37 23.76
CA ASP A 201 16.53 23.25 22.60
C ASP A 201 16.85 22.56 21.27
N LEU A 202 16.43 21.30 21.13
CA LEU A 202 16.53 20.58 19.86
C LEU A 202 15.56 21.19 18.86
N GLY A 203 16.08 21.64 17.72
CA GLY A 203 15.25 22.28 16.68
C GLY A 203 14.08 21.40 16.19
N THR A 204 12.98 22.04 15.79
CA THR A 204 11.73 21.40 15.32
C THR A 204 11.96 20.24 14.34
N THR A 205 12.76 20.46 13.30
CA THR A 205 13.05 19.44 12.28
C THR A 205 13.71 18.20 12.88
N ARG A 206 14.63 18.39 13.82
CA ARG A 206 15.31 17.29 14.50
C ARG A 206 14.34 16.47 15.36
N ILE A 207 13.46 17.14 16.11
CA ILE A 207 12.45 16.49 16.94
C ILE A 207 11.49 15.68 16.05
N VAL A 208 10.96 16.26 14.97
CA VAL A 208 10.03 15.58 14.09
C VAL A 208 10.69 14.37 13.43
N ILE A 209 11.88 14.54 12.83
CA ILE A 209 12.51 13.47 12.02
C ILE A 209 13.14 12.38 12.89
N ARG A 210 13.74 12.73 14.04
CA ARG A 210 14.50 11.76 14.84
C ARG A 210 13.76 11.21 16.04
N GLU A 211 12.76 11.94 16.55
CA GLU A 211 12.04 11.53 17.75
C GLU A 211 10.59 11.10 17.45
N ILE A 212 9.86 11.81 16.57
CA ILE A 212 8.46 11.52 16.30
C ILE A 212 8.30 10.47 15.19
N LEU A 213 8.85 10.72 13.99
CA LEU A 213 8.64 9.84 12.84
C LEU A 213 9.12 8.39 13.05
N PRO A 214 10.29 8.12 13.68
CA PRO A 214 10.69 6.74 13.96
C PRO A 214 9.74 6.01 14.91
N ASN A 215 9.16 6.72 15.87
CA ASN A 215 8.20 6.15 16.81
C ASN A 215 6.82 5.86 16.20
N MET A 216 6.54 6.38 15.01
CA MET A 216 5.32 6.07 14.25
C MET A 216 5.60 5.36 12.92
N ALA A 217 6.81 4.87 12.70
CA ALA A 217 7.20 4.21 11.45
C ALA A 217 6.27 3.03 11.10
N SER A 218 5.86 2.28 12.09
CA SER A 218 4.92 1.17 11.97
C SER A 218 3.54 1.60 11.52
N PHE A 219 3.04 2.66 12.12
CA PHE A 219 1.77 3.28 11.75
C PHE A 219 1.83 3.77 10.29
N ILE A 220 2.94 4.38 9.89
CA ILE A 220 3.16 4.84 8.50
C ILE A 220 3.18 3.66 7.55
N LEU A 221 3.92 2.58 7.87
CA LEU A 221 4.03 1.39 7.03
C LEU A 221 2.67 0.69 6.85
N MET A 222 1.91 0.52 7.94
CA MET A 222 0.56 -0.04 7.86
C MET A 222 -0.35 0.78 6.94
N ASN A 223 -0.35 2.11 7.13
CA ASN A 223 -1.16 3.00 6.30
C ASN A 223 -0.68 3.08 4.84
N PHE A 224 0.62 2.92 4.58
CA PHE A 224 1.15 2.76 3.23
C PHE A 224 0.54 1.53 2.53
N VAL A 225 0.49 0.38 3.20
CA VAL A 225 -0.11 -0.84 2.65
C VAL A 225 -1.61 -0.67 2.40
N ILE A 226 -2.34 -0.03 3.33
CA ILE A 226 -3.75 0.32 3.16
C ILE A 226 -3.91 1.30 1.98
N GLY A 227 -3.03 2.29 1.85
CA GLY A 227 -3.01 3.23 0.73
C GLY A 227 -2.80 2.53 -0.62
N MET A 228 -1.90 1.54 -0.67
CA MET A 228 -1.70 0.70 -1.86
C MET A 228 -2.97 -0.07 -2.24
N THR A 229 -3.64 -0.67 -1.24
CA THR A 229 -4.93 -1.34 -1.42
C THR A 229 -5.98 -0.40 -2.03
N ASN A 230 -6.15 0.79 -1.46
CA ASN A 230 -7.10 1.79 -1.93
C ASN A 230 -6.77 2.30 -3.35
N ALA A 231 -5.50 2.51 -3.66
CA ALA A 231 -5.05 2.93 -4.99
C ALA A 231 -5.36 1.88 -6.06
N ILE A 232 -5.15 0.60 -5.76
CA ILE A 232 -5.47 -0.51 -6.67
C ILE A 232 -6.99 -0.59 -6.91
N TYR A 233 -7.82 -0.45 -5.88
CA TYR A 233 -9.27 -0.43 -6.04
C TYR A 233 -9.74 0.78 -6.86
N ALA A 234 -9.21 1.96 -6.60
CA ALA A 234 -9.55 3.17 -7.35
C ALA A 234 -9.15 3.04 -8.82
N MET A 235 -7.97 2.50 -9.10
CA MET A 235 -7.50 2.19 -10.45
C MET A 235 -8.41 1.18 -11.15
N ALA A 236 -8.71 0.04 -10.51
CA ALA A 236 -9.57 -0.98 -11.09
C ALA A 236 -10.97 -0.43 -11.39
N GLY A 237 -11.54 0.37 -10.48
CA GLY A 237 -12.82 1.06 -10.68
C GLY A 237 -12.80 2.02 -11.87
N LEU A 238 -11.71 2.81 -12.03
CA LEU A 238 -11.55 3.74 -13.14
C LEU A 238 -11.52 3.01 -14.50
N TYR A 239 -10.78 1.91 -14.58
CA TYR A 239 -10.74 1.08 -15.78
C TYR A 239 -12.08 0.38 -16.04
N LEU A 240 -12.72 -0.17 -14.99
CA LEU A 240 -14.03 -0.81 -15.12
C LEU A 240 -15.08 0.14 -15.70
N LEU A 241 -15.06 1.40 -15.28
CA LEU A 241 -15.97 2.44 -15.80
C LEU A 241 -15.56 2.97 -17.18
N GLY A 242 -14.46 2.51 -17.78
CA GLY A 242 -13.99 3.00 -19.07
C GLY A 242 -13.43 4.42 -19.05
N LEU A 243 -13.08 4.94 -17.86
CA LEU A 243 -12.62 6.32 -17.66
C LEU A 243 -11.08 6.45 -17.76
N ALA A 244 -10.37 5.33 -17.86
CA ALA A 244 -8.93 5.29 -18.10
C ALA A 244 -8.62 4.78 -19.53
N PRO A 245 -7.44 5.11 -20.09
CA PRO A 245 -7.04 4.65 -21.41
C PRO A 245 -6.98 3.13 -21.48
N MET A 246 -7.71 2.55 -22.44
CA MET A 246 -7.77 1.10 -22.66
C MET A 246 -6.56 0.59 -23.47
N GLN A 247 -5.33 0.96 -23.04
CA GLN A 247 -4.07 0.60 -23.70
C GLN A 247 -3.17 -0.16 -22.73
N GLY A 248 -2.46 -1.16 -23.25
CA GLY A 248 -1.56 -2.01 -22.45
C GLY A 248 -2.28 -3.10 -21.66
N GLY A 249 -1.50 -3.95 -20.96
CA GLY A 249 -2.01 -4.98 -20.09
C GLY A 249 -2.33 -4.43 -18.69
N ASN A 250 -3.57 -4.67 -18.21
CA ASN A 250 -3.99 -4.32 -16.85
C ASN A 250 -5.21 -5.14 -16.45
N TRP A 251 -5.27 -5.62 -15.22
CA TRP A 251 -6.41 -6.42 -14.74
C TRP A 251 -7.74 -5.67 -14.79
N GLY A 252 -7.74 -4.35 -14.58
CA GLY A 252 -8.94 -3.52 -14.71
C GLY A 252 -9.46 -3.45 -16.14
N ILE A 253 -8.58 -3.38 -17.14
CA ILE A 253 -8.94 -3.44 -18.58
C ILE A 253 -9.54 -4.80 -18.91
N MET A 254 -8.94 -5.89 -18.43
CA MET A 254 -9.46 -7.23 -18.66
C MET A 254 -10.89 -7.37 -18.14
N ILE A 255 -11.18 -6.87 -16.93
CA ILE A 255 -12.53 -6.86 -16.35
C ILE A 255 -13.48 -6.02 -17.19
N ASN A 256 -13.07 -4.82 -17.61
CA ASN A 256 -13.89 -3.96 -18.46
C ASN A 256 -14.23 -4.65 -19.80
N PHE A 257 -13.25 -5.25 -20.47
CA PHE A 257 -13.48 -5.94 -21.74
C PHE A 257 -14.33 -7.20 -21.57
N ALA A 258 -14.12 -7.97 -20.49
CA ALA A 258 -14.99 -9.11 -20.19
C ALA A 258 -16.44 -8.67 -20.02
N TRP A 259 -16.68 -7.54 -19.37
CA TRP A 259 -18.02 -6.97 -19.19
C TRP A 259 -18.60 -6.42 -20.51
N THR A 260 -17.88 -5.50 -21.18
CA THR A 260 -18.38 -4.77 -22.35
C THR A 260 -18.54 -5.64 -23.60
N ARG A 261 -17.75 -6.71 -23.71
CA ARG A 261 -17.82 -7.67 -24.82
C ARG A 261 -18.72 -8.88 -24.53
N GLY A 262 -19.45 -8.83 -23.41
CA GLY A 262 -20.47 -9.83 -23.08
C GLY A 262 -19.93 -11.23 -22.80
N ALA A 263 -18.71 -11.33 -22.23
CA ALA A 263 -18.10 -12.62 -21.91
C ALA A 263 -19.01 -13.55 -21.08
N ILE A 264 -19.86 -12.97 -20.22
CA ILE A 264 -20.78 -13.72 -19.35
C ILE A 264 -21.78 -14.62 -20.12
N PHE A 265 -22.00 -14.39 -21.41
CA PHE A 265 -22.90 -15.16 -22.23
C PHE A 265 -22.24 -16.37 -22.90
N PHE A 266 -20.95 -16.62 -22.63
CA PHE A 266 -20.19 -17.73 -23.22
C PHE A 266 -19.69 -18.70 -22.16
N ASP A 267 -19.99 -19.96 -22.29
CA ASP A 267 -19.68 -21.01 -21.30
C ASP A 267 -18.19 -21.19 -21.05
N GLY A 268 -17.33 -20.95 -22.06
CA GLY A 268 -15.87 -21.06 -21.95
C GLY A 268 -15.16 -19.87 -21.27
N SER A 269 -15.87 -18.77 -21.06
CA SER A 269 -15.28 -17.49 -20.65
C SER A 269 -15.05 -17.29 -19.14
N LEU A 270 -15.45 -18.25 -18.30
CA LEU A 270 -15.36 -18.13 -16.83
C LEU A 270 -13.95 -17.77 -16.36
N GLY A 271 -12.92 -18.38 -16.96
CA GLY A 271 -11.53 -18.05 -16.62
C GLY A 271 -11.16 -16.62 -16.95
N TYR A 272 -11.65 -16.09 -18.09
CA TYR A 272 -11.43 -14.71 -18.49
C TYR A 272 -12.08 -13.69 -17.53
N ILE A 273 -13.28 -13.99 -17.01
CA ILE A 273 -13.99 -13.15 -16.06
C ILE A 273 -13.34 -13.24 -14.67
N LEU A 274 -13.14 -14.46 -14.17
CA LEU A 274 -12.66 -14.70 -12.80
C LEU A 274 -11.16 -14.48 -12.64
N GLY A 275 -10.34 -14.68 -13.68
CA GLY A 275 -8.89 -14.52 -13.61
C GLY A 275 -8.45 -13.18 -13.00
N PRO A 276 -8.78 -12.04 -13.62
CA PRO A 276 -8.37 -10.74 -13.11
C PRO A 276 -9.03 -10.40 -11.77
N VAL A 277 -10.26 -10.83 -11.51
CA VAL A 277 -10.95 -10.64 -10.23
C VAL A 277 -10.23 -11.38 -9.11
N LEU A 278 -9.90 -12.65 -9.31
CA LEU A 278 -9.15 -13.46 -8.35
C LEU A 278 -7.74 -12.91 -8.13
N ALA A 279 -7.06 -12.47 -9.18
CA ALA A 279 -5.74 -11.85 -9.06
C ALA A 279 -5.79 -10.61 -8.15
N ILE A 280 -6.77 -9.72 -8.35
CA ILE A 280 -6.98 -8.56 -7.46
C ILE A 280 -7.32 -9.02 -6.05
N CYS A 281 -8.25 -9.97 -5.87
CA CYS A 281 -8.65 -10.46 -4.56
C CYS A 281 -7.47 -11.07 -3.79
N ILE A 282 -6.64 -11.90 -4.43
CA ILE A 282 -5.47 -12.52 -3.81
C ILE A 282 -4.44 -11.45 -3.42
N LEU A 283 -4.17 -10.50 -4.31
CA LEU A 283 -3.27 -9.38 -4.03
C LEU A 283 -3.77 -8.57 -2.84
N GLN A 284 -5.04 -8.21 -2.81
CA GLN A 284 -5.63 -7.43 -1.72
C GLN A 284 -5.64 -8.19 -0.39
N LEU A 285 -5.99 -9.48 -0.41
CA LEU A 285 -5.96 -10.32 0.78
C LEU A 285 -4.53 -10.41 1.34
N SER A 286 -3.54 -10.57 0.47
CA SER A 286 -2.11 -10.60 0.87
C SER A 286 -1.67 -9.29 1.51
N LEU A 287 -2.05 -8.14 0.94
CA LEU A 287 -1.74 -6.82 1.47
C LEU A 287 -2.43 -6.57 2.83
N VAL A 288 -3.72 -6.89 2.95
CA VAL A 288 -4.47 -6.69 4.20
C VAL A 288 -3.96 -7.58 5.32
N THR A 289 -3.65 -8.85 5.04
CA THR A 289 -3.08 -9.76 6.06
C THR A 289 -1.69 -9.33 6.49
N MET A 290 -0.89 -8.82 5.57
CA MET A 290 0.42 -8.23 5.87
C MET A 290 0.29 -6.97 6.73
N ALA A 291 -0.65 -6.06 6.42
CA ALA A 291 -0.88 -4.83 7.19
C ALA A 291 -1.29 -5.13 8.64
N ARG A 292 -2.22 -6.08 8.84
CA ARG A 292 -2.64 -6.53 10.18
C ARG A 292 -1.48 -7.10 11.00
N SER A 293 -0.61 -7.87 10.38
CA SER A 293 0.54 -8.43 11.07
C SER A 293 1.55 -7.36 11.49
N PHE A 294 1.70 -6.30 10.70
CA PHE A 294 2.51 -5.15 11.14
C PHE A 294 1.91 -4.48 12.38
N GLU A 295 0.59 -4.36 12.46
CA GLU A 295 -0.09 -3.82 13.64
C GLU A 295 0.14 -4.68 14.89
N GLU A 296 -0.04 -6.00 14.80
CA GLU A 296 0.18 -6.95 15.91
C GLU A 296 1.63 -6.96 16.40
N ILE A 297 2.60 -6.91 15.46
CA ILE A 297 4.02 -6.92 15.77
C ILE A 297 4.44 -5.68 16.56
N LEU A 298 3.85 -4.55 16.24
CA LEU A 298 4.29 -3.23 16.66
C LEU A 298 3.44 -2.68 17.81
N ASN A 299 2.34 -3.34 18.15
CA ASN A 299 1.53 -3.01 19.32
C ASN A 299 1.66 -4.09 20.41
N PRO A 300 2.55 -3.90 21.42
CA PRO A 300 2.77 -4.89 22.47
C PRO A 300 1.52 -5.22 23.30
N ARG A 301 0.52 -4.34 23.30
CA ARG A 301 -0.72 -4.50 24.08
C ARG A 301 -1.68 -5.54 23.48
N LEU A 302 -1.55 -5.87 22.19
CA LEU A 302 -2.34 -6.91 21.51
C LEU A 302 -1.74 -8.31 21.68
N ARG A 303 -0.63 -8.46 22.42
CA ARG A 303 0.07 -9.74 22.62
C ARG A 303 -0.53 -10.62 23.73
N HIS A 304 -1.61 -10.22 24.40
CA HIS A 304 -2.14 -10.88 25.59
C HIS A 304 -3.58 -11.44 25.42
N ASN A 305 -3.98 -11.82 24.20
CA ASN A 305 -5.17 -12.65 23.99
C ASN A 305 -4.83 -13.89 23.17
#